data_76f35e7a92d15a52b40983b3b9ccca24
#
_entry.id   76f35e7a92d15a52b40983b3b9ccca24
#
_cell.length_a   1.000
_cell.length_b   1.000
_cell.length_c   1.000
_cell.angle_alpha   90.00
_cell.angle_beta   90.00
_cell.angle_gamma   90.00
#
_symmetry.space_group_name_H-M   'P 1'
#
loop_
_entity.id
_entity.type
_entity.pdbx_description
1 polymer ?
#
loop_
_entity_poly.entity_id
_entity_poly.type
_entity_poly.pdbx_seq_one_letter_code
_entity_poly.pdbx_strand_id
1 'polypeptide(L)'
;MIEYEVVGDDRRPAVWLSIVLIAIGILGCFTSTAFCPLALRMTAQNPSGLTVLHGVAALVADMVLPVWLLWRHRQPFTITLVTAAISLVLPIGNTVPLIALACLLGRRRGAAPWWTTAAVTITTTIVGVVDAARSPKAASTIKTLLSPANTPDAADLTVSWFTVAAFIAAGLIISIGSGLWRRTQRATTSLTREKVRKVSPTPNMP
;
A
#
# COMPACT_ATOMS: atom_id res chain seq x y z
N MET A 1 16.21 -16.88 18.18
CA MET A 1 15.64 -15.58 18.57
C MET A 1 16.22 -14.57 17.59
N ILE A 2 15.42 -14.04 16.64
CA ILE A 2 15.92 -13.09 15.64
C ILE A 2 15.87 -11.72 16.32
N GLU A 3 17.05 -11.18 16.64
CA GLU A 3 17.20 -9.87 17.25
C GLU A 3 16.87 -8.80 16.20
N TYR A 4 15.75 -8.10 16.39
CA TYR A 4 15.35 -7.01 15.51
C TYR A 4 16.01 -5.72 15.98
N GLU A 5 17.08 -5.30 15.30
CA GLU A 5 17.69 -4.00 15.55
C GLU A 5 16.73 -2.87 15.15
N VAL A 6 16.16 -2.21 16.13
CA VAL A 6 15.33 -1.00 15.94
C VAL A 6 16.28 0.16 15.70
N VAL A 7 16.30 0.67 14.48
CA VAL A 7 17.02 1.92 14.17
C VAL A 7 16.31 3.07 14.87
N GLY A 8 16.79 3.40 16.07
CA GLY A 8 16.20 4.42 16.91
C GLY A 8 16.28 5.83 16.31
N ASP A 9 15.18 6.39 15.97
CA ASP A 9 14.81 7.79 16.18
C ASP A 9 13.28 7.81 16.31
N ASP A 10 12.80 7.97 17.54
CA ASP A 10 11.38 7.94 17.93
C ASP A 10 10.62 9.23 17.54
N ARG A 11 11.15 9.99 16.57
CA ARG A 11 10.40 11.14 16.06
C ARG A 11 9.15 10.62 15.38
N ARG A 12 8.01 10.88 16.03
CA ARG A 12 6.69 10.66 15.43
C ARG A 12 6.67 11.35 14.07
N PRO A 13 6.27 10.67 13.00
CA PRO A 13 6.12 11.33 11.71
C PRO A 13 5.20 12.51 11.87
N ALA A 14 5.46 13.59 11.16
CA ALA A 14 4.59 14.75 11.20
C ALA A 14 3.14 14.32 10.96
N VAL A 15 2.22 14.78 11.78
CA VAL A 15 0.80 14.36 11.75
C VAL A 15 0.22 14.52 10.35
N TRP A 16 0.58 15.63 9.67
CA TRP A 16 0.14 15.89 8.31
C TRP A 16 0.54 14.80 7.31
N LEU A 17 1.75 14.23 7.44
CA LEU A 17 2.20 13.13 6.57
C LEU A 17 1.35 11.86 6.79
N SER A 18 0.94 11.60 8.02
CA SER A 18 0.03 10.49 8.31
C SER A 18 -1.34 10.72 7.70
N ILE A 19 -1.85 11.93 7.76
CA ILE A 19 -3.13 12.32 7.15
C ILE A 19 -3.07 12.13 5.62
N VAL A 20 -2.00 12.62 4.98
CA VAL A 20 -1.82 12.46 3.52
C VAL A 20 -1.76 10.98 3.12
N LEU A 21 -1.00 10.15 3.84
CA LEU A 21 -0.92 8.72 3.55
C LEU A 21 -2.25 7.99 3.73
N ILE A 22 -3.04 8.38 4.73
CA ILE A 22 -4.39 7.83 4.94
C ILE A 22 -5.30 8.27 3.79
N ALA A 23 -5.28 9.54 3.40
CA ALA A 23 -6.08 10.05 2.29
C ALA A 23 -5.75 9.33 0.97
N ILE A 24 -4.46 9.14 0.66
CA ILE A 24 -4.01 8.36 -0.50
C ILE A 24 -4.49 6.90 -0.40
N GLY A 25 -4.41 6.31 0.80
CA GLY A 25 -4.90 4.95 1.05
C GLY A 25 -6.40 4.82 0.79
N ILE A 26 -7.20 5.73 1.33
CA ILE A 26 -8.66 5.77 1.13
C ILE A 26 -8.99 5.93 -0.37
N LEU A 27 -8.37 6.91 -1.02
CA LEU A 27 -8.61 7.19 -2.44
C LEU A 27 -8.26 5.97 -3.31
N GLY A 28 -7.11 5.34 -3.07
CA GLY A 28 -6.67 4.16 -3.82
C GLY A 28 -7.56 2.94 -3.60
N CYS A 29 -7.99 2.68 -2.37
CA CYS A 29 -8.92 1.60 -2.07
C CYS A 29 -10.28 1.87 -2.70
N PHE A 30 -10.84 3.05 -2.49
CA PHE A 30 -12.15 3.43 -3.04
C PHE A 30 -12.18 3.35 -4.57
N THR A 31 -11.12 3.83 -5.25
CA THR A 31 -11.00 3.70 -6.70
C THR A 31 -11.03 2.23 -7.14
N SER A 32 -10.30 1.35 -6.44
CA SER A 32 -10.26 -0.08 -6.77
C SER A 32 -11.63 -0.75 -6.55
N THR A 33 -12.32 -0.41 -5.47
CA THR A 33 -13.65 -0.97 -5.17
C THR A 33 -14.71 -0.44 -6.14
N ALA A 34 -14.63 0.82 -6.55
CA ALA A 34 -15.54 1.41 -7.54
C ALA A 34 -15.44 0.73 -8.92
N PHE A 35 -14.23 0.32 -9.33
CA PHE A 35 -13.98 -0.37 -10.60
C PHE A 35 -13.76 -1.88 -10.42
N CYS A 36 -14.66 -2.55 -9.73
CA CYS A 36 -14.61 -4.00 -9.55
C CYS A 36 -15.93 -4.66 -9.99
N PRO A 37 -15.92 -5.98 -10.28
CA PRO A 37 -17.13 -6.71 -10.66
C PRO A 37 -18.22 -6.65 -9.59
N LEU A 38 -17.83 -6.45 -8.33
CA LEU A 38 -18.76 -6.34 -7.22
C LEU A 38 -19.59 -5.05 -7.32
N ALA A 39 -18.98 -3.91 -7.70
CA ALA A 39 -19.68 -2.66 -7.92
C ALA A 39 -20.75 -2.81 -9.02
N LEU A 40 -20.40 -3.46 -10.15
CA LEU A 40 -21.34 -3.74 -11.22
C LEU A 40 -22.50 -4.64 -10.77
N ARG A 41 -22.24 -5.66 -9.92
CA ARG A 41 -23.28 -6.52 -9.39
C ARG A 41 -24.16 -5.82 -8.35
N MET A 42 -23.62 -4.87 -7.60
CA MET A 42 -24.41 -4.06 -6.65
C MET A 42 -25.36 -3.09 -7.35
N THR A 43 -25.02 -2.62 -8.54
CA THR A 43 -25.87 -1.75 -9.35
C THR A 43 -26.90 -2.51 -10.18
N ALA A 44 -26.89 -3.84 -10.17
CA ALA A 44 -27.91 -4.67 -10.82
C ALA A 44 -29.28 -4.47 -10.14
N GLN A 45 -30.37 -4.66 -10.91
CA GLN A 45 -31.73 -4.42 -10.42
C GLN A 45 -32.13 -5.27 -9.18
N ASN A 46 -31.54 -6.46 -9.02
CA ASN A 46 -31.79 -7.36 -7.86
C ASN A 46 -30.48 -8.01 -7.38
N PRO A 47 -29.65 -7.31 -6.62
CA PRO A 47 -28.42 -7.88 -6.10
C PRO A 47 -28.73 -8.95 -5.03
N SER A 48 -28.02 -10.08 -5.06
CA SER A 48 -28.16 -11.09 -4.02
C SER A 48 -27.69 -10.55 -2.65
N GLY A 49 -28.26 -11.06 -1.55
CA GLY A 49 -27.85 -10.64 -0.20
C GLY A 49 -26.36 -10.83 0.07
N LEU A 50 -25.75 -11.89 -0.47
CA LEU A 50 -24.30 -12.10 -0.38
C LEU A 50 -23.50 -11.03 -1.15
N THR A 51 -23.99 -10.58 -2.31
CA THR A 51 -23.37 -9.50 -3.07
C THR A 51 -23.38 -8.20 -2.28
N VAL A 52 -24.51 -7.87 -1.66
CA VAL A 52 -24.65 -6.68 -0.82
C VAL A 52 -23.71 -6.75 0.39
N LEU A 53 -23.67 -7.92 1.07
CA LEU A 53 -22.76 -8.12 2.22
C LEU A 53 -21.29 -7.94 1.84
N HIS A 54 -20.83 -8.53 0.74
CA HIS A 54 -19.47 -8.36 0.26
C HIS A 54 -19.17 -6.89 -0.11
N GLY A 55 -20.12 -6.19 -0.73
CA GLY A 55 -19.97 -4.78 -1.08
C GLY A 55 -19.84 -3.89 0.15
N VAL A 56 -20.69 -4.10 1.15
CA VAL A 56 -20.60 -3.38 2.43
C VAL A 56 -19.28 -3.69 3.13
N ALA A 57 -18.84 -4.95 3.16
CA ALA A 57 -17.58 -5.35 3.76
C ALA A 57 -16.38 -4.67 3.05
N ALA A 58 -16.39 -4.59 1.72
CA ALA A 58 -15.37 -3.89 0.96
C ALA A 58 -15.33 -2.39 1.27
N LEU A 59 -16.48 -1.71 1.30
CA LEU A 59 -16.57 -0.28 1.64
C LEU A 59 -16.10 0.00 3.07
N VAL A 60 -16.46 -0.85 4.03
CA VAL A 60 -15.96 -0.73 5.41
C VAL A 60 -14.45 -0.93 5.45
N ALA A 61 -13.92 -1.91 4.74
CA ALA A 61 -12.50 -2.16 4.66
C ALA A 61 -11.73 -0.98 4.03
N ASP A 62 -12.28 -0.32 2.99
CA ASP A 62 -11.73 0.86 2.35
C ASP A 62 -11.54 2.04 3.33
N MET A 63 -12.38 2.13 4.33
CA MET A 63 -12.28 3.16 5.37
C MET A 63 -11.37 2.72 6.53
N VAL A 64 -11.50 1.49 6.99
CA VAL A 64 -10.82 0.98 8.19
C VAL A 64 -9.34 0.72 7.93
N LEU A 65 -8.99 0.10 6.79
CA LEU A 65 -7.60 -0.29 6.53
C LEU A 65 -6.63 0.90 6.42
N PRO A 66 -6.96 2.00 5.71
CA PRO A 66 -6.10 3.18 5.70
C PRO A 66 -5.96 3.81 7.08
N VAL A 67 -7.03 3.85 7.88
CA VAL A 67 -6.98 4.35 9.26
C VAL A 67 -6.11 3.45 10.14
N TRP A 68 -6.13 2.14 9.90
CA TRP A 68 -5.26 1.21 10.62
C TRP A 68 -3.77 1.48 10.40
N LEU A 69 -3.38 2.16 9.33
CA LEU A 69 -2.02 2.66 9.15
C LEU A 69 -1.54 3.60 10.27
N LEU A 70 -2.42 4.16 11.11
CA LEU A 70 -2.02 4.92 12.29
C LEU A 70 -1.23 4.05 13.28
N TRP A 71 -1.57 2.78 13.41
CA TRP A 71 -0.89 1.82 14.28
C TRP A 71 0.35 1.17 13.65
N ARG A 72 0.72 1.52 12.39
CA ARG A 72 1.92 1.01 11.69
C ARG A 72 3.22 1.16 12.47
N HIS A 73 3.23 2.02 13.49
CA HIS A 73 4.39 2.24 14.35
C HIS A 73 4.56 1.15 15.40
N ARG A 74 3.48 0.54 15.85
CA ARG A 74 3.46 -0.50 16.89
C ARG A 74 3.63 -1.90 16.28
N GLN A 75 2.91 -2.18 15.20
CA GLN A 75 2.87 -3.52 14.60
C GLN A 75 3.02 -3.47 13.06
N PRO A 76 4.19 -3.04 12.54
CA PRO A 76 4.34 -2.80 11.11
C PRO A 76 4.23 -4.09 10.28
N PHE A 77 4.74 -5.23 10.75
CA PHE A 77 4.65 -6.51 10.06
C PHE A 77 3.22 -7.01 9.96
N THR A 78 2.52 -7.04 11.10
CA THR A 78 1.13 -7.52 11.18
C THR A 78 0.23 -6.70 10.26
N ILE A 79 0.35 -5.37 10.30
CA ILE A 79 -0.47 -4.49 9.46
C ILE A 79 -0.19 -4.75 7.97
N THR A 80 1.09 -4.88 7.58
CA THR A 80 1.43 -5.13 6.18
C THR A 80 0.90 -6.48 5.68
N LEU A 81 1.06 -7.55 6.47
CA LEU A 81 0.60 -8.89 6.08
C LEU A 81 -0.93 -9.00 6.09
N VAL A 82 -1.59 -8.47 7.12
CA VAL A 82 -3.05 -8.51 7.21
C VAL A 82 -3.69 -7.69 6.10
N THR A 83 -3.20 -6.48 5.82
CA THR A 83 -3.72 -5.68 4.71
C THR A 83 -3.49 -6.35 3.36
N ALA A 84 -2.34 -7.01 3.15
CA ALA A 84 -2.09 -7.81 1.96
C ALA A 84 -3.05 -9.00 1.85
N ALA A 85 -3.29 -9.74 2.92
CA ALA A 85 -4.23 -10.87 2.94
C ALA A 85 -5.67 -10.41 2.67
N ILE A 86 -6.11 -9.30 3.24
CA ILE A 86 -7.44 -8.74 3.00
C ILE A 86 -7.59 -8.32 1.54
N SER A 87 -6.56 -7.74 0.92
CA SER A 87 -6.57 -7.37 -0.51
C SER A 87 -6.70 -8.58 -1.46
N LEU A 88 -6.36 -9.79 -1.03
CA LEU A 88 -6.61 -11.01 -1.81
C LEU A 88 -8.07 -11.45 -1.78
N VAL A 89 -8.76 -11.19 -0.66
CA VAL A 89 -10.14 -11.65 -0.44
C VAL A 89 -11.15 -10.60 -0.90
N LEU A 90 -10.88 -9.32 -0.61
CA LEU A 90 -11.75 -8.22 -0.96
C LEU A 90 -11.15 -7.41 -2.14
N PRO A 91 -11.98 -6.88 -3.03
CA PRO A 91 -11.51 -6.11 -4.20
C PRO A 91 -11.15 -4.66 -3.84
N ILE A 92 -10.35 -4.46 -2.79
CA ILE A 92 -9.99 -3.14 -2.24
C ILE A 92 -8.66 -2.58 -2.76
N GLY A 93 -8.03 -3.28 -3.72
CA GLY A 93 -6.73 -2.88 -4.28
C GLY A 93 -5.55 -3.04 -3.33
N ASN A 94 -4.36 -2.71 -3.83
CA ASN A 94 -3.08 -2.94 -3.13
C ASN A 94 -2.45 -1.67 -2.56
N THR A 95 -3.15 -0.54 -2.55
CA THR A 95 -2.58 0.76 -2.14
C THR A 95 -2.14 0.74 -0.66
N VAL A 96 -2.98 0.20 0.22
CA VAL A 96 -2.68 0.15 1.67
C VAL A 96 -1.51 -0.77 1.99
N PRO A 97 -1.43 -2.04 1.51
CA PRO A 97 -0.27 -2.89 1.77
C PRO A 97 1.03 -2.33 1.17
N LEU A 98 0.99 -1.62 0.02
CA LEU A 98 2.15 -0.95 -0.54
C LEU A 98 2.64 0.21 0.34
N ILE A 99 1.73 1.04 0.88
CA ILE A 99 2.08 2.10 1.83
C ILE A 99 2.65 1.50 3.13
N ALA A 100 2.03 0.44 3.65
CA ALA A 100 2.49 -0.24 4.85
C ALA A 100 3.89 -0.83 4.65
N LEU A 101 4.16 -1.45 3.49
CA LEU A 101 5.47 -1.98 3.10
C LEU A 101 6.54 -0.89 3.05
N ALA A 102 6.25 0.26 2.42
CA ALA A 102 7.16 1.40 2.37
C ALA A 102 7.53 1.89 3.79
N CYS A 103 6.56 1.92 4.70
CA CYS A 103 6.79 2.29 6.10
C CYS A 103 7.61 1.25 6.86
N LEU A 104 7.40 -0.05 6.60
CA LEU A 104 8.14 -1.16 7.20
C LEU A 104 9.61 -1.11 6.79
N LEU A 105 9.89 -1.04 5.48
CA LEU A 105 11.25 -0.99 4.92
C LEU A 105 12.04 0.24 5.38
N GLY A 106 11.35 1.38 5.60
CA GLY A 106 11.96 2.59 6.13
C GLY A 106 12.34 2.53 7.61
N ARG A 107 11.91 1.49 8.37
CA ARG A 107 12.10 1.42 9.82
C ARG A 107 12.87 0.20 10.30
N ARG A 108 12.73 -0.93 9.63
CA ARG A 108 13.28 -2.21 10.07
C ARG A 108 14.42 -2.65 9.17
N ARG A 109 15.42 -3.29 9.77
CA ARG A 109 16.54 -3.94 9.10
C ARG A 109 16.46 -5.45 9.31
N GLY A 110 17.20 -6.22 8.52
CA GLY A 110 17.25 -7.68 8.65
C GLY A 110 16.47 -8.40 7.55
N ALA A 111 16.32 -9.72 7.68
CA ALA A 111 15.69 -10.59 6.69
C ALA A 111 14.14 -10.50 6.69
N ALA A 112 13.52 -10.28 7.87
CA ALA A 112 12.08 -10.29 8.00
C ALA A 112 11.34 -9.27 7.11
N PRO A 113 11.78 -7.99 6.94
CA PRO A 113 11.19 -7.08 5.96
C PRO A 113 11.21 -7.60 4.53
N TRP A 114 12.24 -8.35 4.13
CA TRP A 114 12.34 -8.91 2.78
C TRP A 114 11.35 -10.04 2.54
N TRP A 115 11.09 -10.90 3.51
CA TRP A 115 10.00 -11.89 3.43
C TRP A 115 8.64 -11.22 3.30
N THR A 116 8.41 -10.15 4.06
CA THR A 116 7.18 -9.37 3.93
C THR A 116 7.08 -8.70 2.55
N THR A 117 8.21 -8.21 2.01
CA THR A 117 8.27 -7.67 0.64
C THR A 117 7.90 -8.73 -0.37
N ALA A 118 8.44 -9.94 -0.26
CA ALA A 118 8.10 -11.05 -1.15
C ALA A 118 6.60 -11.38 -1.08
N ALA A 119 6.02 -11.46 0.13
CA ALA A 119 4.60 -11.70 0.32
C ALA A 119 3.73 -10.62 -0.34
N VAL A 120 4.04 -9.34 -0.10
CA VAL A 120 3.31 -8.22 -0.72
C VAL A 120 3.48 -8.20 -2.24
N THR A 121 4.67 -8.55 -2.77
CA THR A 121 4.90 -8.65 -4.22
C THR A 121 4.02 -9.71 -4.83
N ILE A 122 3.97 -10.91 -4.23
CA ILE A 122 3.11 -12.01 -4.70
C ILE A 122 1.64 -11.57 -4.68
N THR A 123 1.19 -10.99 -3.56
CA THR A 123 -0.19 -10.50 -3.43
C THR A 123 -0.52 -9.46 -4.49
N THR A 124 0.35 -8.45 -4.68
CA THR A 124 0.14 -7.38 -5.65
C THR A 124 0.10 -7.93 -7.08
N THR A 125 0.94 -8.92 -7.38
CA THR A 125 0.95 -9.58 -8.69
C THR A 125 -0.35 -10.35 -8.93
N ILE A 126 -0.79 -11.16 -7.96
CA ILE A 126 -2.05 -11.91 -8.08
C ILE A 126 -3.24 -10.97 -8.29
N VAL A 127 -3.36 -9.95 -7.43
CA VAL A 127 -4.48 -8.99 -7.53
C VAL A 127 -4.43 -8.22 -8.85
N GLY A 128 -3.26 -7.77 -9.29
CA GLY A 128 -3.10 -7.05 -10.56
C GLY A 128 -3.42 -7.91 -11.79
N VAL A 129 -2.98 -9.17 -11.79
CA VAL A 129 -3.30 -10.12 -12.87
C VAL A 129 -4.79 -10.44 -12.90
N VAL A 130 -5.40 -10.70 -11.73
CA VAL A 130 -6.84 -10.95 -11.62
C VAL A 130 -7.64 -9.73 -12.05
N ASP A 131 -7.22 -8.51 -11.66
CA ASP A 131 -7.88 -7.28 -12.09
C ASP A 131 -7.82 -7.11 -13.62
N ALA A 132 -6.64 -7.28 -14.22
CA ALA A 132 -6.45 -7.16 -15.67
C ALA A 132 -7.22 -8.22 -16.48
N ALA A 133 -7.45 -9.42 -15.91
CA ALA A 133 -8.22 -10.48 -16.55
C ALA A 133 -9.74 -10.23 -16.53
N ARG A 134 -10.23 -9.29 -15.72
CA ARG A 134 -11.67 -9.01 -15.60
C ARG A 134 -12.22 -8.33 -16.84
N SER A 135 -13.48 -8.61 -17.15
CA SER A 135 -14.27 -8.00 -18.24
C SER A 135 -15.67 -7.68 -17.69
N PRO A 136 -16.33 -6.62 -18.12
CA PRO A 136 -15.93 -5.57 -19.09
C PRO A 136 -14.92 -4.56 -18.50
N LYS A 137 -14.57 -3.49 -19.28
CA LYS A 137 -13.64 -2.42 -18.84
C LYS A 137 -13.97 -1.87 -17.44
N ALA A 138 -15.24 -1.56 -17.19
CA ALA A 138 -15.71 -1.03 -15.90
C ALA A 138 -15.50 -1.99 -14.70
N ALA A 139 -15.16 -3.27 -14.95
CA ALA A 139 -14.86 -4.24 -13.90
C ALA A 139 -13.37 -4.30 -13.52
N SER A 140 -12.50 -3.51 -14.16
CA SER A 140 -11.06 -3.53 -13.96
C SER A 140 -10.52 -2.12 -13.77
N THR A 141 -9.84 -1.88 -12.65
CA THR A 141 -9.17 -0.62 -12.36
C THR A 141 -8.07 -0.32 -13.38
N ILE A 142 -7.27 -1.34 -13.74
CA ILE A 142 -6.16 -1.20 -14.70
C ILE A 142 -6.71 -0.83 -16.08
N LYS A 143 -7.74 -1.52 -16.57
CA LYS A 143 -8.36 -1.22 -17.87
C LYS A 143 -8.96 0.18 -17.90
N THR A 144 -9.62 0.60 -16.83
CA THR A 144 -10.22 1.93 -16.74
C THR A 144 -9.17 3.04 -16.74
N LEU A 145 -8.07 2.88 -15.99
CA LEU A 145 -7.00 3.87 -15.93
C LEU A 145 -6.19 3.98 -17.23
N LEU A 146 -6.03 2.88 -17.95
CA LEU A 146 -5.20 2.84 -19.17
C LEU A 146 -6.00 3.06 -20.45
N SER A 147 -7.31 3.04 -20.38
CA SER A 147 -8.17 3.22 -21.57
C SER A 147 -8.43 4.68 -21.88
N PRO A 148 -8.53 5.05 -23.16
CA PRO A 148 -8.99 6.37 -23.57
C PRO A 148 -10.37 6.69 -22.97
N ALA A 149 -10.60 7.97 -22.63
CA ALA A 149 -11.86 8.43 -22.02
C ALA A 149 -13.10 8.10 -22.84
N ASN A 150 -12.97 8.02 -24.17
CA ASN A 150 -14.09 7.77 -25.10
C ASN A 150 -14.44 6.27 -25.26
N THR A 151 -13.72 5.37 -24.56
CA THR A 151 -14.01 3.94 -24.68
C THR A 151 -15.21 3.57 -23.82
N PRO A 152 -16.25 2.91 -24.38
CA PRO A 152 -17.43 2.52 -23.62
C PRO A 152 -17.09 1.62 -22.43
N ASP A 153 -17.79 1.78 -21.31
CA ASP A 153 -17.55 1.00 -20.09
C ASP A 153 -17.86 -0.49 -20.24
N ALA A 154 -18.79 -0.82 -21.15
CA ALA A 154 -19.13 -2.20 -21.50
C ALA A 154 -18.13 -2.86 -22.47
N ALA A 155 -17.13 -2.12 -22.97
CA ALA A 155 -16.16 -2.67 -23.92
C ALA A 155 -15.33 -3.77 -23.29
N ASP A 156 -15.10 -4.84 -24.05
CA ASP A 156 -14.16 -5.89 -23.68
C ASP A 156 -12.78 -5.52 -24.24
N LEU A 157 -11.93 -5.01 -23.37
CA LEU A 157 -10.59 -4.55 -23.71
C LEU A 157 -9.55 -5.60 -23.30
N THR A 158 -8.66 -5.88 -24.23
CA THR A 158 -7.44 -6.65 -23.93
C THR A 158 -6.30 -5.68 -23.64
N VAL A 159 -5.71 -5.78 -22.45
CA VAL A 159 -4.52 -5.02 -22.08
C VAL A 159 -3.30 -5.93 -22.23
N SER A 160 -2.23 -5.41 -22.84
CA SER A 160 -0.99 -6.15 -22.96
C SER A 160 -0.45 -6.57 -21.59
N TRP A 161 -0.04 -7.82 -21.44
CA TRP A 161 0.59 -8.33 -20.21
C TRP A 161 1.83 -7.54 -19.81
N PHE A 162 2.55 -7.00 -20.79
CA PHE A 162 3.68 -6.12 -20.55
C PHE A 162 3.24 -4.83 -19.83
N THR A 163 2.12 -4.23 -20.23
CA THR A 163 1.56 -3.03 -19.58
C THR A 163 1.10 -3.34 -18.16
N VAL A 164 0.48 -4.50 -17.93
CA VAL A 164 0.07 -4.95 -16.59
C VAL A 164 1.29 -5.14 -15.69
N ALA A 165 2.31 -5.82 -16.19
CA ALA A 165 3.56 -6.04 -15.47
C ALA A 165 4.26 -4.71 -15.15
N ALA A 166 4.31 -3.77 -16.10
CA ALA A 166 4.89 -2.45 -15.89
C ALA A 166 4.13 -1.65 -14.80
N PHE A 167 2.79 -1.72 -14.80
CA PHE A 167 1.97 -1.05 -13.78
C PHE A 167 2.22 -1.63 -12.38
N ILE A 168 2.26 -2.95 -12.24
CA ILE A 168 2.57 -3.64 -10.98
C ILE A 168 3.99 -3.28 -10.52
N ALA A 169 4.97 -3.36 -11.43
CA ALA A 169 6.36 -3.04 -11.14
C ALA A 169 6.52 -1.60 -10.68
N ALA A 170 5.85 -0.64 -11.32
CA ALA A 170 5.88 0.76 -10.91
C ALA A 170 5.39 0.95 -9.47
N GLY A 171 4.27 0.34 -9.09
CA GLY A 171 3.75 0.40 -7.71
C GLY A 171 4.73 -0.17 -6.68
N LEU A 172 5.35 -1.31 -7.00
CA LEU A 172 6.36 -1.96 -6.14
C LEU A 172 7.64 -1.12 -6.05
N ILE A 173 8.15 -0.59 -7.17
CA ILE A 173 9.36 0.24 -7.20
C ILE A 173 9.15 1.51 -6.37
N ILE A 174 8.01 2.18 -6.51
CA ILE A 174 7.67 3.38 -5.72
C ILE A 174 7.60 3.02 -4.24
N SER A 175 6.97 1.92 -3.87
CA SER A 175 6.84 1.47 -2.48
C SER A 175 8.20 1.13 -1.87
N ILE A 176 8.96 0.26 -2.51
CA ILE A 176 10.27 -0.20 -2.03
C ILE A 176 11.27 0.96 -2.04
N GLY A 177 11.32 1.72 -3.14
CA GLY A 177 12.22 2.86 -3.30
C GLY A 177 11.99 3.95 -2.25
N SER A 178 10.73 4.32 -1.99
CA SER A 178 10.39 5.30 -0.96
C SER A 178 10.73 4.80 0.46
N GLY A 179 10.57 3.52 0.72
CA GLY A 179 10.96 2.89 1.99
C GLY A 179 12.49 2.94 2.20
N LEU A 180 13.26 2.52 1.21
CA LEU A 180 14.72 2.53 1.26
C LEU A 180 15.28 3.96 1.31
N TRP A 181 14.73 4.88 0.54
CA TRP A 181 15.09 6.31 0.58
C TRP A 181 14.97 6.90 1.98
N ARG A 182 13.84 6.67 2.64
CA ARG A 182 13.64 7.12 4.04
C ARG A 182 14.66 6.51 5.00
N ARG A 183 15.06 5.27 4.76
CA ARG A 183 16.07 4.59 5.57
C ARG A 183 17.45 5.24 5.40
N THR A 184 17.88 5.57 4.18
CA THR A 184 19.16 6.23 3.93
C THR A 184 19.21 7.64 4.51
N GLN A 185 18.12 8.41 4.38
CA GLN A 185 18.04 9.74 4.99
C GLN A 185 18.19 9.71 6.51
N ARG A 186 17.62 8.72 7.20
CA ARG A 186 17.78 8.58 8.66
C ARG A 186 19.23 8.25 9.04
N ALA A 187 19.88 7.39 8.28
CA ALA A 187 21.27 7.03 8.53
C ALA A 187 22.19 8.25 8.37
N THR A 188 22.00 9.07 7.34
CA THR A 188 22.81 10.30 7.14
C THR A 188 22.57 11.31 8.26
N THR A 189 21.33 11.52 8.69
CA THR A 189 21.01 12.47 9.76
C THR A 189 21.64 12.05 11.11
N SER A 190 21.68 10.74 11.42
CA SER A 190 22.30 10.23 12.65
C SER A 190 23.80 10.48 12.66
N LEU A 191 24.49 10.24 11.54
CA LEU A 191 25.94 10.49 11.40
C LEU A 191 26.28 11.96 11.55
N THR A 192 25.48 12.87 10.97
CA THR A 192 25.68 14.31 11.09
C THR A 192 25.54 14.76 12.55
N ARG A 193 24.56 14.25 13.29
CA ARG A 193 24.37 14.58 14.71
C ARG A 193 25.51 14.09 15.58
N GLU A 194 26.02 12.88 15.31
CA GLU A 194 27.18 12.35 16.03
C GLU A 194 28.44 13.21 15.82
N LYS A 195 28.65 13.68 14.57
CA LYS A 195 29.75 14.60 14.27
C LYS A 195 29.61 15.93 15.03
N VAL A 196 28.40 16.54 15.03
CA VAL A 196 28.15 17.79 15.76
C VAL A 196 28.37 17.61 17.26
N ARG A 197 27.91 16.49 17.84
CA ARG A 197 28.11 16.19 19.26
C ARG A 197 29.60 16.03 19.63
N LYS A 198 30.43 15.47 18.74
CA LYS A 198 31.88 15.29 18.97
C LYS A 198 32.64 16.64 18.85
N VAL A 199 32.13 17.57 18.03
CA VAL A 199 32.76 18.89 17.80
C VAL A 199 32.39 19.91 18.89
N SER A 200 31.24 19.75 19.55
CA SER A 200 30.82 20.57 20.70
C SER A 200 31.19 19.88 22.01
N PRO A 201 32.41 20.01 22.53
CA PRO A 201 32.72 19.55 23.87
C PRO A 201 31.84 20.35 24.84
N THR A 202 31.11 19.63 25.69
CA THR A 202 30.39 20.22 26.81
C THR A 202 31.34 21.17 27.54
N PRO A 203 31.03 22.45 27.73
CA PRO A 203 31.82 23.31 28.60
C PRO A 203 31.77 22.65 29.99
N ASN A 204 32.95 22.27 30.51
CA ASN A 204 33.07 21.88 31.91
C ASN A 204 32.55 23.06 32.72
N MET A 205 31.33 22.93 33.26
CA MET A 205 30.88 23.84 34.30
C MET A 205 31.65 23.49 35.56
N PRO A 206 32.30 24.48 36.18
CA PRO A 206 32.95 24.31 37.45
C PRO A 206 31.96 24.04 38.58
#